data_225146c69403395ba0c5ee1e1ab1c6cf
#
_entry.id   225146c69403395ba0c5ee1e1ab1c6cf
#
_cell.length_a   1.000
_cell.length_b   1.000
_cell.length_c   1.000
_cell.angle_alpha   90.00
_cell.angle_beta   90.00
_cell.angle_gamma   90.00
#
_symmetry.space_group_name_H-M   'P 1'
#
loop_
_entity.id
_entity.type
_entity.pdbx_description
1 polymer ?
#
loop_
_entity_poly.entity_id
_entity_poly.type
_entity_poly.pdbx_seq_one_letter_code
_entity_poly.pdbx_strand_id
1 'polypeptide(L)'
;IRRAWRMEDDGYGAEILRRFELDDKANKLGSELSKGMQQKLSIACALVHNPDVLIFDEPLVGLDPHAIKELKLMFRELKAAGKATLISTHMIDSVEDYWDVAHIMMNGSFAATKRADESDASEKSLEELFFEITEGGERE
;
A
#
# COMPACT_ATOMS: atom_id res chain seq x y z
N ILE A 1 9.53 -18.26 4.35
CA ILE A 1 8.06 -18.05 4.38
C ILE A 1 7.37 -19.12 3.52
N ARG A 2 7.59 -19.22 2.20
CA ARG A 2 6.93 -20.21 1.31
C ARG A 2 7.11 -21.67 1.79
N ARG A 3 8.30 -22.06 2.29
CA ARG A 3 8.51 -23.38 2.89
C ARG A 3 7.62 -23.63 4.10
N ALA A 4 7.42 -22.62 4.95
CA ALA A 4 6.56 -22.77 6.13
C ALA A 4 5.08 -22.97 5.73
N TRP A 5 4.65 -22.42 4.59
CA TRP A 5 3.30 -22.55 4.05
C TRP A 5 3.16 -23.70 3.05
N ARG A 6 4.23 -24.52 2.86
CA ARG A 6 4.26 -25.65 1.92
C ARG A 6 3.88 -25.26 0.48
N MET A 7 4.24 -24.06 0.07
CA MET A 7 4.00 -23.57 -1.30
C MET A 7 5.14 -24.00 -2.23
N GLU A 8 4.80 -24.39 -3.44
CA GLU A 8 5.80 -24.62 -4.49
C GLU A 8 6.52 -23.33 -4.86
N ASP A 9 7.78 -23.44 -5.25
CA ASP A 9 8.57 -22.29 -5.71
C ASP A 9 8.30 -22.06 -7.19
N ASP A 10 7.42 -21.10 -7.48
CA ASP A 10 7.05 -20.68 -8.83
C ASP A 10 7.86 -19.46 -9.32
N GLY A 11 8.89 -19.05 -8.58
CA GLY A 11 9.71 -17.88 -8.90
C GLY A 11 9.10 -16.54 -8.51
N TYR A 12 7.84 -16.47 -8.09
CA TYR A 12 7.14 -15.22 -7.77
C TYR A 12 7.82 -14.45 -6.64
N GLY A 13 8.30 -15.15 -5.60
CA GLY A 13 9.04 -14.51 -4.51
C GLY A 13 10.35 -13.85 -4.98
N ALA A 14 11.07 -14.49 -5.90
CA ALA A 14 12.30 -13.93 -6.48
C ALA A 14 11.98 -12.70 -7.37
N GLU A 15 10.88 -12.73 -8.08
CA GLU A 15 10.41 -11.59 -8.87
C GLU A 15 10.08 -10.38 -7.99
N ILE A 16 9.33 -10.58 -6.89
CA ILE A 16 9.02 -9.50 -5.94
C ILE A 16 10.31 -8.89 -5.36
N LEU A 17 11.27 -9.72 -4.94
CA LEU A 17 12.54 -9.23 -4.42
C LEU A 17 13.30 -8.40 -5.46
N ARG A 18 13.30 -8.80 -6.72
CA ARG A 18 13.93 -8.06 -7.82
C ARG A 18 13.25 -6.71 -8.05
N ARG A 19 11.93 -6.65 -8.05
CA ARG A 19 11.15 -5.40 -8.20
C ARG A 19 11.47 -4.39 -7.10
N PHE A 20 11.76 -4.86 -5.89
CA PHE A 20 12.20 -4.02 -4.78
C PHE A 20 13.71 -3.86 -4.65
N GLU A 21 14.51 -4.34 -5.61
CA GLU A 21 15.98 -4.27 -5.60
C GLU A 21 16.59 -4.92 -4.35
N LEU A 22 16.04 -6.07 -3.94
CA LEU A 22 16.50 -6.85 -2.77
C LEU A 22 17.14 -8.20 -3.15
N ASP A 23 17.20 -8.54 -4.41
CA ASP A 23 17.72 -9.84 -4.89
C ASP A 23 19.19 -10.06 -4.51
N ASP A 24 20.03 -9.03 -4.58
CA ASP A 24 21.43 -9.06 -4.16
C ASP A 24 21.62 -9.13 -2.62
N LYS A 25 20.55 -8.94 -1.87
CA LYS A 25 20.54 -8.99 -0.39
C LYS A 25 19.97 -10.30 0.17
N ALA A 26 19.63 -11.26 -0.69
CA ALA A 26 18.96 -12.51 -0.28
C ALA A 26 19.71 -13.32 0.80
N ASN A 27 21.03 -13.15 0.91
CA ASN A 27 21.87 -13.83 1.91
C ASN A 27 22.15 -12.98 3.17
N LYS A 28 21.61 -11.76 3.26
CA LYS A 28 21.77 -10.91 4.44
C LYS A 28 20.73 -11.24 5.50
N LEU A 29 21.11 -11.02 6.76
CA LEU A 29 20.14 -11.05 7.86
C LEU A 29 19.29 -9.79 7.83
N GLY A 30 18.04 -9.89 8.31
CA GLY A 30 17.15 -8.73 8.39
C GLY A 30 17.72 -7.55 9.20
N SER A 31 18.55 -7.84 10.21
CA SER A 31 19.25 -6.82 11.02
C SER A 31 20.36 -6.08 10.25
N GLU A 32 20.82 -6.60 9.13
CA GLU A 32 21.84 -5.96 8.27
C GLU A 32 21.21 -5.06 7.18
N LEU A 33 19.88 -5.07 7.09
CA LEU A 33 19.13 -4.25 6.13
C LEU A 33 18.85 -2.87 6.72
N SER A 34 18.91 -1.84 5.87
CA SER A 34 18.43 -0.52 6.23
C SER A 34 16.92 -0.52 6.53
N LYS A 35 16.41 0.51 7.23
CA LYS A 35 14.96 0.61 7.53
C LYS A 35 14.09 0.52 6.27
N GLY A 36 14.47 1.23 5.19
CA GLY A 36 13.75 1.17 3.91
C GLY A 36 13.81 -0.22 3.28
N MET A 37 14.95 -0.93 3.35
CA MET A 37 15.06 -2.31 2.87
C MET A 37 14.24 -3.28 3.73
N GLN A 38 14.16 -3.07 5.04
CA GLN A 38 13.29 -3.86 5.93
C GLN A 38 11.81 -3.64 5.59
N GLN A 39 11.42 -2.41 5.29
CA GLN A 39 10.06 -2.09 4.84
C GLN A 39 9.74 -2.79 3.50
N LYS A 40 10.62 -2.69 2.51
CA LYS A 40 10.51 -3.42 1.23
C LYS A 40 10.36 -4.93 1.45
N LEU A 41 11.18 -5.50 2.33
CA LEU A 41 11.13 -6.92 2.66
C LEU A 41 9.81 -7.31 3.36
N SER A 42 9.31 -6.49 4.26
CA SER A 42 8.02 -6.70 4.93
C SER A 42 6.88 -6.77 3.93
N ILE A 43 6.84 -5.83 2.98
CA ILE A 43 5.85 -5.80 1.89
C ILE A 43 6.00 -7.06 1.01
N ALA A 44 7.22 -7.41 0.61
CA ALA A 44 7.49 -8.63 -0.15
C ALA A 44 6.99 -9.89 0.57
N CYS A 45 7.17 -9.95 1.89
CA CYS A 45 6.66 -11.05 2.72
C CYS A 45 5.13 -11.14 2.74
N ALA A 46 4.42 -10.02 2.72
CA ALA A 46 2.96 -10.01 2.64
C ALA A 46 2.45 -10.49 1.26
N LEU A 47 3.18 -10.17 0.20
CA LEU A 47 2.78 -10.47 -1.18
C LEU A 47 3.12 -11.89 -1.63
N VAL A 48 4.19 -12.50 -1.09
CA VAL A 48 4.79 -13.73 -1.60
C VAL A 48 3.86 -14.95 -1.67
N HIS A 49 2.81 -14.99 -0.87
CA HIS A 49 1.82 -16.08 -0.90
C HIS A 49 0.61 -15.75 -1.76
N ASN A 50 0.62 -14.65 -2.47
CA ASN A 50 -0.46 -14.22 -3.34
C ASN A 50 -1.85 -14.32 -2.66
N PRO A 51 -2.06 -13.72 -1.48
CA PRO A 51 -3.29 -13.84 -0.73
C PRO A 51 -4.45 -13.12 -1.44
N ASP A 52 -5.70 -13.48 -1.10
CA ASP A 52 -6.89 -12.82 -1.64
C ASP A 52 -7.21 -11.50 -0.91
N VAL A 53 -6.73 -11.35 0.33
CA VAL A 53 -6.92 -10.17 1.16
C VAL A 53 -5.57 -9.71 1.70
N LEU A 54 -5.28 -8.41 1.55
CA LEU A 54 -4.07 -7.76 2.05
C LEU A 54 -4.45 -6.54 2.90
N ILE A 55 -3.70 -6.36 3.99
CA ILE A 55 -3.84 -5.19 4.85
C ILE A 55 -2.46 -4.56 4.99
N PHE A 56 -2.35 -3.28 4.64
CA PHE A 56 -1.13 -2.51 4.75
C PHE A 56 -1.36 -1.29 5.64
N ASP A 57 -0.48 -1.11 6.60
CA ASP A 57 -0.44 0.06 7.47
C ASP A 57 0.77 0.91 7.11
N GLU A 58 0.52 2.13 6.62
CA GLU A 58 1.52 3.10 6.15
C GLU A 58 2.61 2.49 5.24
N PRO A 59 2.26 1.75 4.17
CA PRO A 59 3.23 0.96 3.42
C PRO A 59 4.25 1.79 2.64
N LEU A 60 3.97 3.06 2.38
CA LEU A 60 4.82 3.95 1.58
C LEU A 60 5.89 4.68 2.42
N VAL A 61 5.70 4.72 3.74
CA VAL A 61 6.61 5.41 4.66
C VAL A 61 7.98 4.76 4.66
N GLY A 62 9.02 5.59 4.46
CA GLY A 62 10.41 5.15 4.48
C GLY A 62 10.89 4.45 3.21
N LEU A 63 10.06 4.36 2.17
CA LEU A 63 10.45 3.88 0.86
C LEU A 63 11.11 4.98 0.03
N ASP A 64 12.06 4.59 -0.83
CA ASP A 64 12.60 5.45 -1.87
C ASP A 64 11.60 5.61 -3.03
N PRO A 65 11.77 6.62 -3.91
CA PRO A 65 10.84 6.90 -5.01
C PRO A 65 10.64 5.73 -5.98
N HIS A 66 11.66 4.90 -6.20
CA HIS A 66 11.55 3.72 -7.06
C HIS A 66 10.64 2.66 -6.41
N ALA A 67 10.84 2.37 -5.14
CA ALA A 67 10.02 1.42 -4.40
C ALA A 67 8.56 1.88 -4.26
N ILE A 68 8.32 3.20 -4.07
CA ILE A 68 6.97 3.78 -4.08
C ILE A 68 6.29 3.51 -5.42
N LYS A 69 6.98 3.78 -6.53
CA LYS A 69 6.45 3.52 -7.88
C LYS A 69 6.11 2.04 -8.07
N GLU A 70 7.00 1.14 -7.70
CA GLU A 70 6.79 -0.31 -7.82
C GLU A 70 5.62 -0.78 -6.96
N LEU A 71 5.50 -0.29 -5.72
CA LEU A 71 4.39 -0.65 -4.85
C LEU A 71 3.05 -0.15 -5.40
N LYS A 72 2.98 1.07 -5.94
CA LYS A 72 1.79 1.59 -6.63
C LYS A 72 1.38 0.71 -7.82
N LEU A 73 2.34 0.25 -8.61
CA LEU A 73 2.08 -0.68 -9.71
C LEU A 73 1.52 -2.01 -9.19
N MET A 74 2.10 -2.55 -8.11
CA MET A 74 1.61 -3.78 -7.47
C MET A 74 0.18 -3.63 -6.94
N PHE A 75 -0.19 -2.49 -6.36
CA PHE A 75 -1.58 -2.25 -5.92
C PHE A 75 -2.57 -2.25 -7.09
N ARG A 76 -2.18 -1.67 -8.23
CA ARG A 76 -3.00 -1.74 -9.46
C ARG A 76 -3.13 -3.17 -9.99
N GLU A 77 -2.04 -3.94 -9.97
CA GLU A 77 -2.02 -5.35 -10.38
C GLU A 77 -2.93 -6.20 -9.46
N LEU A 78 -2.86 -5.99 -8.14
CA LEU A 78 -3.73 -6.66 -7.15
C LEU A 78 -5.21 -6.34 -7.41
N LYS A 79 -5.53 -5.06 -7.62
CA LYS A 79 -6.89 -4.62 -7.97
C LYS A 79 -7.37 -5.27 -9.27
N ALA A 80 -6.56 -5.28 -10.32
CA ALA A 80 -6.89 -5.91 -11.60
C ALA A 80 -7.07 -7.43 -11.47
N ALA A 81 -6.37 -8.07 -10.54
CA ALA A 81 -6.53 -9.49 -10.21
C ALA A 81 -7.73 -9.78 -9.29
N GLY A 82 -8.54 -8.78 -8.93
CA GLY A 82 -9.71 -8.92 -8.05
C GLY A 82 -9.36 -9.18 -6.58
N LYS A 83 -8.14 -8.85 -6.14
CA LYS A 83 -7.72 -8.98 -4.74
C LYS A 83 -8.28 -7.83 -3.90
N ALA A 84 -8.67 -8.12 -2.67
CA ALA A 84 -9.09 -7.10 -1.72
C ALA A 84 -7.86 -6.53 -0.99
N THR A 85 -7.68 -5.20 -1.05
CA THR A 85 -6.55 -4.53 -0.40
C THR A 85 -7.06 -3.38 0.46
N LEU A 86 -6.73 -3.41 1.75
CA LEU A 86 -6.95 -2.32 2.69
C LEU A 86 -5.62 -1.61 2.95
N ILE A 87 -5.60 -0.30 2.77
CA ILE A 87 -4.40 0.53 2.97
C ILE A 87 -4.75 1.66 3.93
N SER A 88 -4.04 1.78 5.05
CA SER A 88 -4.02 3.00 5.85
C SER A 88 -2.87 3.88 5.41
N THR A 89 -3.11 5.17 5.24
CA THR A 89 -2.05 6.14 4.92
C THR A 89 -2.50 7.57 5.20
N HIS A 90 -1.54 8.43 5.52
CA HIS A 90 -1.71 9.88 5.54
C HIS A 90 -1.20 10.55 4.25
N MET A 91 -0.60 9.78 3.33
CA MET A 91 -0.06 10.26 2.05
C MET A 91 -1.14 10.16 0.96
N ILE A 92 -2.10 11.10 0.96
CA ILE A 92 -3.29 11.04 0.10
C ILE A 92 -2.95 11.05 -1.38
N ASP A 93 -2.03 11.93 -1.82
CA ASP A 93 -1.53 12.01 -3.21
C ASP A 93 -1.04 10.66 -3.73
N SER A 94 -0.63 9.80 -2.81
CA SER A 94 -0.04 8.51 -3.15
C SER A 94 -1.07 7.46 -3.53
N VAL A 95 -2.34 7.65 -3.19
CA VAL A 95 -3.41 6.65 -3.38
C VAL A 95 -4.45 7.04 -4.42
N GLU A 96 -4.43 8.27 -4.93
CA GLU A 96 -5.45 8.83 -5.82
C GLU A 96 -5.78 7.98 -7.06
N ASP A 97 -4.84 7.21 -7.56
CA ASP A 97 -4.96 6.48 -8.82
C ASP A 97 -5.53 5.05 -8.70
N TYR A 98 -5.70 4.49 -7.48
CA TYR A 98 -6.01 3.05 -7.36
C TYR A 98 -7.00 2.68 -6.23
N TRP A 99 -7.61 3.65 -5.55
CA TRP A 99 -8.65 3.39 -4.56
C TRP A 99 -10.02 3.13 -5.21
N ASP A 100 -10.86 2.34 -4.56
CA ASP A 100 -12.27 2.13 -4.90
C ASP A 100 -13.16 2.85 -3.90
N VAL A 101 -12.83 2.70 -2.61
CA VAL A 101 -13.51 3.36 -1.50
C VAL A 101 -12.47 3.95 -0.57
N ALA A 102 -12.61 5.22 -0.24
CA ALA A 102 -11.77 5.92 0.73
C ALA A 102 -12.60 6.33 1.95
N HIS A 103 -12.06 6.04 3.13
CA HIS A 103 -12.63 6.46 4.40
C HIS A 103 -11.67 7.44 5.08
N ILE A 104 -12.13 8.65 5.37
CA ILE A 104 -11.38 9.62 6.16
C ILE A 104 -11.73 9.40 7.63
N MET A 105 -10.70 9.15 8.44
CA MET A 105 -10.85 8.91 9.88
C MET A 105 -10.37 10.13 10.68
N MET A 106 -11.18 10.55 11.66
CA MET A 106 -10.82 11.54 12.67
C MET A 106 -11.28 11.09 14.04
N ASN A 107 -10.43 11.26 15.04
CA ASN A 107 -10.75 10.95 16.43
C ASN A 107 -11.35 9.53 16.63
N GLY A 108 -10.87 8.55 15.87
CA GLY A 108 -11.31 7.16 15.97
C GLY A 108 -12.64 6.84 15.28
N SER A 109 -13.20 7.80 14.51
CA SER A 109 -14.46 7.65 13.79
C SER A 109 -14.29 7.96 12.30
N PHE A 110 -15.14 7.39 11.45
CA PHE A 110 -15.21 7.77 10.05
C PHE A 110 -15.90 9.14 9.91
N ALA A 111 -15.15 10.15 9.49
CA ALA A 111 -15.65 11.49 9.25
C ALA A 111 -16.28 11.62 7.85
N ALA A 112 -15.74 10.91 6.86
CA ALA A 112 -16.32 10.83 5.51
C ALA A 112 -15.98 9.49 4.84
N THR A 113 -16.80 9.16 3.84
CA THR A 113 -16.56 8.04 2.92
C THR A 113 -16.80 8.54 1.50
N LYS A 114 -15.84 8.24 0.61
CA LYS A 114 -15.92 8.55 -0.82
C LYS A 114 -15.75 7.28 -1.63
N ARG A 115 -16.51 7.14 -2.72
CA ARG A 115 -16.43 6.01 -3.66
C ARG A 115 -15.96 6.53 -5.02
N ALA A 116 -15.02 5.82 -5.64
CA ALA A 116 -14.43 6.25 -6.92
C ALA A 116 -15.44 6.16 -8.08
N ASP A 117 -16.35 5.19 -8.03
CA ASP A 117 -17.39 4.95 -9.04
C ASP A 117 -18.55 5.96 -8.97
N GLU A 118 -18.72 6.68 -7.87
CA GLU A 118 -19.76 7.68 -7.65
C GLU A 118 -19.22 9.12 -7.85
N SER A 119 -17.92 9.28 -8.10
CA SER A 119 -17.28 10.60 -8.22
C SER A 119 -17.49 11.17 -9.62
N ASP A 120 -18.26 12.28 -9.70
CA ASP A 120 -18.36 13.09 -10.92
C ASP A 120 -17.14 14.02 -11.02
N ALA A 121 -16.75 14.39 -12.25
CA ALA A 121 -15.64 15.33 -12.50
C ALA A 121 -15.80 16.72 -11.86
N SER A 122 -17.01 17.03 -11.34
CA SER A 122 -17.34 18.25 -10.61
C SER A 122 -17.20 18.13 -9.09
N GLU A 123 -16.94 16.93 -8.57
CA GLU A 123 -16.77 16.69 -7.14
C GLU A 123 -15.33 16.95 -6.68
N LYS A 124 -15.20 17.33 -5.41
CA LYS A 124 -13.91 17.55 -4.75
C LYS A 124 -13.03 16.29 -4.88
N SER A 125 -11.73 16.49 -5.09
CA SER A 125 -10.74 15.40 -5.01
C SER A 125 -10.74 14.78 -3.61
N LEU A 126 -10.10 13.62 -3.45
CA LEU A 126 -9.93 13.00 -2.13
C LEU A 126 -9.10 13.90 -1.21
N GLU A 127 -8.09 14.58 -1.78
CA GLU A 127 -7.24 15.53 -1.08
C GLU A 127 -8.00 16.76 -0.58
N GLU A 128 -8.81 17.40 -1.46
CA GLU A 128 -9.65 18.54 -1.08
C GLU A 128 -10.63 18.18 0.03
N LEU A 129 -11.26 17.01 -0.05
CA LEU A 129 -12.17 16.52 0.98
C LEU A 129 -11.46 16.30 2.32
N PHE A 130 -10.24 15.74 2.28
CA PHE A 130 -9.43 15.52 3.47
C PHE A 130 -9.08 16.84 4.17
N PHE A 131 -8.58 17.83 3.43
CA PHE A 131 -8.21 19.13 4.01
C PHE A 131 -9.44 19.87 4.56
N GLU A 132 -10.56 19.83 3.87
CA GLU A 132 -11.81 20.45 4.38
C GLU A 132 -12.23 19.87 5.75
N ILE A 133 -12.14 18.54 5.89
CA ILE A 133 -12.50 17.85 7.14
C ILE A 133 -11.49 18.14 8.23
N THR A 134 -10.19 18.10 7.93
CA THR A 134 -9.13 18.25 8.93
C THR A 134 -8.93 19.70 9.36
N GLU A 135 -9.03 20.67 8.43
CA GLU A 135 -8.89 22.11 8.75
C GLU A 135 -10.20 22.73 9.26
N GLY A 136 -11.34 22.21 8.82
CA GLY A 136 -12.67 22.67 9.27
C GLY A 136 -12.97 22.29 10.72
N GLY A 137 -12.37 21.22 11.23
CA GLY A 137 -12.54 20.76 12.63
C GLY A 137 -11.75 21.54 13.67
N GLU A 138 -10.81 22.40 13.27
CA GLU A 138 -10.02 23.24 14.18
C GLU A 138 -10.67 24.62 14.49
N ARG A 139 -11.88 24.89 14.00
CA ARG A 139 -12.57 26.20 14.14
C ARG A 139 -13.75 26.21 15.09
N GLU A 140 -13.93 25.19 15.91
CA GLU A 140 -14.92 25.18 17.00
C GLU A 140 -14.30 25.11 18.38
#